data_04d335a7c5e40923aa7a6fea4abba981
#
_entry.id   04d335a7c5e40923aa7a6fea4abba981
#
_cell.length_a   1.000
_cell.length_b   1.000
_cell.length_c   1.000
_cell.angle_alpha   90.00
_cell.angle_beta   90.00
_cell.angle_gamma   90.00
#
_symmetry.space_group_name_H-M   'P 1'
#
loop_
_entity.id
_entity.type
_entity.pdbx_description
1 polymer ?
#
loop_
_entity_poly.entity_id
_entity_poly.type
_entity_poly.pdbx_seq_one_letter_code
_entity_poly.pdbx_strand_id
1 'polypeptide(L)'
;MASLRPPTLDEVGLEAALRDHVGAFARRSGVACSVRVDLAGRLDGELETVVYRVTQEALLNVARHADAGRLWLELDGTGDRVDLEIRDDGVGFEPATSSALVRDGHFGLVAMQERVEMAGGRFQLDTQPGAGVTLRAMFQVAVPS
;
A
#
# COMPACT_ATOMS: atom_id res chain seq x y z
N MET A 1 1.62 4.02 -20.25
CA MET A 1 1.96 5.40 -19.91
C MET A 1 2.56 5.43 -18.50
N ALA A 2 3.70 6.07 -18.36
CA ALA A 2 4.33 6.17 -17.04
C ALA A 2 3.48 7.03 -16.12
N SER A 3 3.33 6.60 -14.87
CA SER A 3 2.63 7.37 -13.86
C SER A 3 3.44 8.61 -13.52
N LEU A 4 2.80 9.76 -13.50
CA LEU A 4 3.44 10.98 -13.05
C LEU A 4 3.71 10.88 -11.55
N ARG A 5 4.87 11.39 -11.13
CA ARG A 5 5.18 11.46 -9.71
C ARG A 5 4.23 12.45 -9.02
N PRO A 6 3.57 12.05 -7.93
CA PRO A 6 2.68 12.99 -7.23
C PRO A 6 3.45 14.21 -6.72
N PRO A 7 2.94 15.42 -6.95
CA PRO A 7 3.64 16.64 -6.47
C PRO A 7 3.87 16.64 -4.95
N THR A 8 2.97 16.04 -4.18
CA THR A 8 3.08 15.96 -2.73
C THR A 8 4.39 15.29 -2.29
N LEU A 9 4.86 14.28 -3.04
CA LEU A 9 6.11 13.59 -2.70
C LEU A 9 7.31 14.54 -2.79
N ASP A 10 7.31 15.44 -3.77
CA ASP A 10 8.40 16.39 -3.94
C ASP A 10 8.34 17.52 -2.91
N GLU A 11 7.14 17.91 -2.50
CA GLU A 11 6.94 19.03 -1.59
C GLU A 11 7.20 18.64 -0.13
N VAL A 12 6.69 17.51 0.33
CA VAL A 12 6.72 17.16 1.76
C VAL A 12 7.44 15.86 2.07
N GLY A 13 7.82 15.06 1.04
CA GLY A 13 8.45 13.77 1.22
C GLY A 13 7.45 12.65 1.47
N LEU A 14 7.94 11.41 1.45
CA LEU A 14 7.09 10.22 1.48
C LEU A 14 6.32 10.07 2.80
N GLU A 15 6.99 10.19 3.94
CA GLU A 15 6.32 9.99 5.23
C GLU A 15 5.16 10.96 5.41
N ALA A 16 5.39 12.26 5.19
CA ALA A 16 4.35 13.27 5.34
C ALA A 16 3.22 13.06 4.32
N ALA A 17 3.56 12.68 3.07
CA ALA A 17 2.57 12.40 2.05
C ALA A 17 1.68 11.21 2.43
N LEU A 18 2.27 10.14 2.98
CA LEU A 18 1.50 8.99 3.44
C LEU A 18 0.58 9.36 4.59
N ARG A 19 1.10 10.09 5.59
CA ARG A 19 0.30 10.51 6.74
C ARG A 19 -0.85 11.42 6.34
N ASP A 20 -0.61 12.35 5.42
CA ASP A 20 -1.66 13.24 4.91
C ASP A 20 -2.74 12.46 4.16
N HIS A 21 -2.33 11.53 3.31
CA HIS A 21 -3.27 10.74 2.52
C HIS A 21 -4.13 9.83 3.40
N VAL A 22 -3.49 9.11 4.33
CA VAL A 22 -4.20 8.25 5.28
C VAL A 22 -5.11 9.08 6.19
N GLY A 23 -4.64 10.24 6.65
CA GLY A 23 -5.45 11.14 7.47
C GLY A 23 -6.70 11.63 6.77
N ALA A 24 -6.58 12.00 5.50
CA ALA A 24 -7.73 12.40 4.69
C ALA A 24 -8.73 11.25 4.52
N PHE A 25 -8.22 10.05 4.27
CA PHE A 25 -9.03 8.85 4.17
C PHE A 25 -9.79 8.58 5.48
N ALA A 26 -9.09 8.67 6.63
CA ALA A 26 -9.71 8.44 7.95
C ALA A 26 -10.85 9.43 8.20
N ARG A 27 -10.65 10.69 7.84
CA ARG A 27 -11.69 11.72 8.02
C ARG A 27 -12.92 11.46 7.14
N ARG A 28 -12.72 11.02 5.90
CA ARG A 28 -13.82 10.75 4.97
C ARG A 28 -14.57 9.48 5.31
N SER A 29 -13.86 8.44 5.72
CA SER A 29 -14.41 7.10 5.89
C SER A 29 -14.88 6.78 7.30
N GLY A 30 -14.36 7.49 8.31
CA GLY A 30 -14.58 7.14 9.70
C GLY A 30 -13.76 5.96 10.18
N VAL A 31 -12.87 5.42 9.35
CA VAL A 31 -11.99 4.32 9.73
C VAL A 31 -10.86 4.88 10.62
N ALA A 32 -10.62 4.21 11.74
CA ALA A 32 -9.51 4.57 12.63
C ALA A 32 -8.20 4.07 12.02
N CYS A 33 -7.29 4.97 11.69
CA CYS A 33 -6.06 4.61 10.99
C CYS A 33 -4.83 4.88 11.86
N SER A 34 -3.85 3.97 11.77
CA SER A 34 -2.55 4.11 12.40
C SER A 34 -1.47 4.04 11.32
N VAL A 35 -0.49 4.94 11.39
CA VAL A 35 0.63 4.98 10.44
C VAL A 35 1.93 4.94 11.22
N ARG A 36 2.80 4.00 10.87
CA ARG A 36 4.15 3.94 11.41
C ARG A 36 5.13 3.88 10.24
N VAL A 37 6.05 4.82 10.22
CA VAL A 37 7.09 4.90 9.19
C VAL A 37 8.45 4.93 9.90
N ASP A 38 9.32 3.99 9.55
CA ASP A 38 10.65 3.90 10.09
C ASP A 38 11.63 3.66 8.92
N LEU A 39 12.19 4.74 8.41
CA LEU A 39 13.12 4.71 7.29
C LEU A 39 14.47 5.21 7.73
N ALA A 40 15.52 4.45 7.41
CA ALA A 40 16.90 4.83 7.74
C ALA A 40 17.39 6.03 6.93
N GLY A 41 16.74 6.32 5.81
CA GLY A 41 17.08 7.45 4.96
C GLY A 41 16.06 7.61 3.86
N ARG A 42 16.36 8.46 2.89
CA ARG A 42 15.46 8.72 1.79
C ARG A 42 15.51 7.57 0.78
N LEU A 43 14.36 7.17 0.29
CA LEU A 43 14.25 6.15 -0.73
C LEU A 43 14.45 6.76 -2.12
N ASP A 44 14.79 5.90 -3.09
CA ASP A 44 14.79 6.28 -4.50
C ASP A 44 13.42 6.82 -4.90
N GLY A 45 13.41 7.83 -5.78
CA GLY A 45 12.17 8.50 -6.18
C GLY A 45 11.14 7.58 -6.83
N GLU A 46 11.59 6.60 -7.61
CA GLU A 46 10.69 5.60 -8.20
C GLU A 46 10.04 4.75 -7.13
N LEU A 47 10.81 4.31 -6.14
CA LEU A 47 10.29 3.50 -5.05
C LEU A 47 9.31 4.29 -4.19
N GLU A 48 9.61 5.55 -3.90
CA GLU A 48 8.67 6.42 -3.19
C GLU A 48 7.33 6.49 -3.92
N THR A 49 7.37 6.66 -5.23
CA THR A 49 6.16 6.73 -6.05
C THR A 49 5.36 5.43 -6.00
N VAL A 50 6.04 4.29 -6.10
CA VAL A 50 5.38 2.98 -6.02
C VAL A 50 4.71 2.80 -4.66
N VAL A 51 5.42 3.07 -3.57
CA VAL A 51 4.87 2.95 -2.22
C VAL A 51 3.63 3.83 -2.06
N TYR A 52 3.70 5.07 -2.53
CA TYR A 52 2.58 6.01 -2.43
C TYR A 52 1.37 5.52 -3.25
N ARG A 53 1.59 5.06 -4.48
CA ARG A 53 0.50 4.56 -5.35
C ARG A 53 -0.14 3.29 -4.81
N VAL A 54 0.66 2.37 -4.28
CA VAL A 54 0.13 1.15 -3.65
C VAL A 54 -0.74 1.53 -2.44
N THR A 55 -0.29 2.50 -1.65
CA THR A 55 -1.09 2.99 -0.52
C THR A 55 -2.42 3.58 -0.98
N GLN A 56 -2.41 4.40 -2.02
CA GLN A 56 -3.65 4.98 -2.57
C GLN A 56 -4.64 3.89 -2.99
N GLU A 57 -4.16 2.88 -3.72
CA GLU A 57 -5.02 1.78 -4.16
C GLU A 57 -5.54 0.94 -3.00
N ALA A 58 -4.69 0.69 -2.01
CA ALA A 58 -5.11 -0.07 -0.84
C ALA A 58 -6.25 0.65 -0.09
N LEU A 59 -6.15 1.95 0.07
CA LEU A 59 -7.20 2.74 0.73
C LEU A 59 -8.49 2.75 -0.08
N LEU A 60 -8.39 2.81 -1.41
CA LEU A 60 -9.57 2.72 -2.27
C LEU A 60 -10.26 1.36 -2.11
N ASN A 61 -9.48 0.27 -2.02
CA ASN A 61 -10.05 -1.06 -1.80
C ASN A 61 -10.76 -1.15 -0.46
N VAL A 62 -10.17 -0.59 0.59
CA VAL A 62 -10.81 -0.57 1.91
C VAL A 62 -12.14 0.20 1.83
N ALA A 63 -12.15 1.35 1.16
CA ALA A 63 -13.35 2.17 1.03
C ALA A 63 -14.47 1.44 0.27
N ARG A 64 -14.10 0.63 -0.73
CA ARG A 64 -15.09 -0.03 -1.61
C ARG A 64 -15.58 -1.38 -1.08
N HIS A 65 -14.74 -2.13 -0.38
CA HIS A 65 -15.00 -3.55 -0.15
C HIS A 65 -14.88 -4.02 1.29
N ALA A 66 -14.14 -3.31 2.14
CA ALA A 66 -13.71 -3.90 3.41
C ALA A 66 -14.70 -3.75 4.55
N ASP A 67 -15.51 -2.69 4.57
CA ASP A 67 -16.36 -2.37 5.72
C ASP A 67 -15.55 -2.45 7.02
N ALA A 68 -14.36 -1.83 7.03
CA ALA A 68 -13.43 -1.93 8.12
C ALA A 68 -13.65 -0.83 9.16
N GLY A 69 -13.33 -1.13 10.42
CA GLY A 69 -13.29 -0.16 11.50
C GLY A 69 -11.89 0.40 11.74
N ARG A 70 -10.86 -0.39 11.42
CA ARG A 70 -9.46 -0.03 11.65
C ARG A 70 -8.58 -0.37 10.47
N LEU A 71 -7.55 0.45 10.28
CA LEU A 71 -6.52 0.23 9.27
C LEU A 71 -5.15 0.57 9.87
N TRP A 72 -4.17 -0.27 9.57
CA TRP A 72 -2.77 -0.09 9.99
C TRP A 72 -1.89 -0.04 8.77
N LEU A 73 -1.03 0.97 8.70
CA LEU A 73 0.00 1.07 7.67
C LEU A 73 1.36 1.13 8.36
N GLU A 74 2.26 0.23 7.97
CA GLU A 74 3.63 0.22 8.47
C GLU A 74 4.58 0.20 7.28
N LEU A 75 5.58 1.08 7.32
CA LEU A 75 6.64 1.15 6.32
C LEU A 75 7.98 1.11 7.05
N ASP A 76 8.73 0.05 6.83
CA ASP A 76 10.05 -0.14 7.42
C ASP A 76 11.11 -0.19 6.33
N GLY A 77 12.20 0.55 6.51
CA GLY A 77 13.33 0.51 5.61
C GLY A 77 14.63 0.41 6.40
N THR A 78 15.24 -0.75 6.40
CA THR A 78 16.51 -1.00 7.07
C THR A 78 17.47 -1.72 6.13
N GLY A 79 18.72 -1.23 6.06
CA GLY A 79 19.73 -1.84 5.21
C GLY A 79 19.34 -1.78 3.75
N ASP A 80 19.23 -2.94 3.12
CA ASP A 80 18.94 -3.08 1.70
C ASP A 80 17.47 -3.47 1.42
N ARG A 81 16.60 -3.33 2.41
CA ARG A 81 15.23 -3.82 2.30
C ARG A 81 14.22 -2.77 2.73
N VAL A 82 13.11 -2.68 1.99
CA VAL A 82 11.96 -1.83 2.33
C VAL A 82 10.72 -2.71 2.35
N ASP A 83 9.98 -2.68 3.44
CA ASP A 83 8.75 -3.46 3.63
C ASP A 83 7.59 -2.53 3.91
N LEU A 84 6.54 -2.65 3.10
CA LEU A 84 5.28 -1.95 3.31
C LEU A 84 4.22 -2.97 3.69
N GLU A 85 3.50 -2.73 4.79
CA GLU A 85 2.38 -3.57 5.19
C GLU A 85 1.16 -2.68 5.42
N ILE A 86 0.04 -3.05 4.79
CA ILE A 86 -1.24 -2.36 4.99
C ILE A 86 -2.27 -3.42 5.37
N ARG A 87 -2.88 -3.25 6.54
CA ARG A 87 -3.82 -4.22 7.09
C ARG A 87 -5.10 -3.54 7.50
N ASP A 88 -6.24 -4.19 7.25
CA ASP A 88 -7.53 -3.75 7.76
C ASP A 88 -8.24 -4.89 8.49
N ASP A 89 -9.22 -4.55 9.33
CA ASP A 89 -10.03 -5.51 10.08
C ASP A 89 -11.42 -5.71 9.46
N GLY A 90 -11.52 -5.50 8.16
CA GLY A 90 -12.79 -5.58 7.45
C GLY A 90 -13.27 -7.00 7.18
N VAL A 91 -14.17 -7.11 6.21
CA VAL A 91 -14.83 -8.39 5.90
C VAL A 91 -13.95 -9.39 5.17
N GLY A 92 -12.84 -8.95 4.57
CA GLY A 92 -12.00 -9.84 3.78
C GLY A 92 -12.73 -10.42 2.58
N PHE A 93 -12.09 -11.39 1.93
CA PHE A 93 -12.69 -12.09 0.80
C PHE A 93 -11.96 -13.42 0.58
N GLU A 94 -12.53 -14.29 -0.26
CA GLU A 94 -11.89 -15.55 -0.61
C GLU A 94 -10.61 -15.28 -1.41
N PRO A 95 -9.47 -15.88 -1.03
CA PRO A 95 -8.26 -15.80 -1.85
C PRO A 95 -8.55 -16.34 -3.25
N ALA A 96 -8.11 -15.61 -4.27
CA ALA A 96 -8.48 -15.91 -5.65
C ALA A 96 -7.33 -15.66 -6.61
N THR A 97 -7.46 -16.25 -7.80
CA THR A 97 -6.54 -15.94 -8.90
C THR A 97 -6.74 -14.51 -9.37
N SER A 98 -5.76 -13.96 -10.10
CA SER A 98 -5.88 -12.62 -10.67
C SER A 98 -7.14 -12.47 -11.51
N SER A 99 -7.50 -13.52 -12.28
CA SER A 99 -8.73 -13.49 -13.11
C SER A 99 -9.98 -13.39 -12.25
N ALA A 100 -10.05 -14.12 -11.14
CA ALA A 100 -11.19 -14.07 -10.23
C ALA A 100 -11.27 -12.71 -9.53
N LEU A 101 -10.13 -12.13 -9.15
CA LEU A 101 -10.10 -10.79 -8.56
C LEU A 101 -10.67 -9.74 -9.51
N VAL A 102 -10.32 -9.84 -10.78
CA VAL A 102 -10.86 -8.93 -11.81
C VAL A 102 -12.36 -9.10 -11.95
N ARG A 103 -12.86 -10.35 -12.02
CA ARG A 103 -14.31 -10.61 -12.15
C ARG A 103 -15.09 -10.08 -10.94
N ASP A 104 -14.50 -10.13 -9.75
CA ASP A 104 -15.17 -9.73 -8.52
C ASP A 104 -14.99 -8.22 -8.21
N GLY A 105 -14.40 -7.47 -9.14
CA GLY A 105 -14.25 -6.03 -8.98
C GLY A 105 -13.04 -5.59 -8.20
N HIS A 106 -12.08 -6.49 -7.94
CA HIS A 106 -10.85 -6.15 -7.21
C HIS A 106 -9.70 -5.79 -8.16
N PHE A 107 -9.99 -4.93 -9.13
CA PHE A 107 -8.98 -4.50 -10.12
C PHE A 107 -7.77 -3.84 -9.48
N GLY A 108 -7.98 -3.09 -8.42
CA GLY A 108 -6.90 -2.39 -7.73
C GLY A 108 -5.85 -3.34 -7.16
N LEU A 109 -6.25 -4.53 -6.69
CA LEU A 109 -5.32 -5.52 -6.16
C LEU A 109 -4.40 -6.05 -7.25
N VAL A 110 -4.95 -6.32 -8.44
CA VAL A 110 -4.16 -6.76 -9.59
C VAL A 110 -3.19 -5.67 -10.01
N ALA A 111 -3.65 -4.43 -10.07
CA ALA A 111 -2.81 -3.28 -10.44
C ALA A 111 -1.70 -3.06 -9.42
N MET A 112 -1.98 -3.22 -8.13
CA MET A 112 -0.95 -3.11 -7.08
C MET A 112 0.13 -4.17 -7.25
N GLN A 113 -0.28 -5.42 -7.49
CA GLN A 113 0.66 -6.52 -7.69
C GLN A 113 1.58 -6.23 -8.88
N GLU A 114 1.00 -5.83 -10.02
CA GLU A 114 1.78 -5.51 -11.20
C GLU A 114 2.76 -4.37 -10.94
N ARG A 115 2.30 -3.32 -10.26
CA ARG A 115 3.13 -2.16 -9.95
C ARG A 115 4.32 -2.53 -9.06
N VAL A 116 4.09 -3.35 -8.03
CA VAL A 116 5.15 -3.82 -7.13
C VAL A 116 6.15 -4.69 -7.89
N GLU A 117 5.65 -5.63 -8.70
CA GLU A 117 6.52 -6.54 -9.44
C GLU A 117 7.34 -5.81 -10.49
N MET A 118 6.77 -4.82 -11.16
CA MET A 118 7.51 -4.01 -12.14
C MET A 118 8.63 -3.19 -11.49
N ALA A 119 8.49 -2.88 -10.21
CA ALA A 119 9.54 -2.19 -9.46
C ALA A 119 10.55 -3.16 -8.85
N GLY A 120 10.47 -4.45 -9.21
CA GLY A 120 11.38 -5.46 -8.70
C GLY A 120 11.04 -5.99 -7.32
N GLY A 121 9.84 -5.68 -6.82
CA GLY A 121 9.40 -6.11 -5.50
C GLY A 121 8.59 -7.40 -5.53
N ARG A 122 8.22 -7.83 -4.33
CA ARG A 122 7.34 -8.99 -4.13
C ARG A 122 6.05 -8.51 -3.49
N PHE A 123 4.93 -8.98 -4.00
CA PHE A 123 3.60 -8.66 -3.48
C PHE A 123 2.99 -9.89 -2.81
N GLN A 124 2.44 -9.70 -1.61
CA GLN A 124 1.80 -10.78 -0.87
C GLN A 124 0.47 -10.29 -0.32
N LEU A 125 -0.56 -11.11 -0.49
CA LEU A 125 -1.91 -10.78 -0.06
C LEU A 125 -2.43 -11.92 0.82
N ASP A 126 -2.79 -11.59 2.07
CA ASP A 126 -3.40 -12.52 3.00
C ASP A 126 -4.81 -12.03 3.33
N THR A 127 -5.81 -12.84 3.01
CA THR A 127 -7.19 -12.50 3.29
C THR A 127 -8.04 -13.77 3.35
N GLN A 128 -9.09 -13.73 4.14
CA GLN A 128 -10.15 -14.75 4.19
C GLN A 128 -11.43 -14.04 4.61
N PRO A 129 -12.61 -14.60 4.28
CA PRO A 129 -13.86 -14.03 4.73
C PRO A 129 -13.89 -13.85 6.25
N GLY A 130 -14.20 -12.66 6.70
CA GLY A 130 -14.26 -12.31 8.12
C GLY A 130 -12.93 -11.99 8.78
N ALA A 131 -11.81 -12.08 8.04
CA ALA A 131 -10.47 -11.91 8.62
C ALA A 131 -9.75 -10.63 8.16
N GLY A 132 -10.43 -9.76 7.43
CA GLY A 132 -9.81 -8.56 6.89
C GLY A 132 -8.84 -8.86 5.76
N VAL A 133 -8.01 -7.88 5.43
CA VAL A 133 -7.01 -7.98 4.38
C VAL A 133 -5.67 -7.50 4.91
N THR A 134 -4.61 -8.27 4.66
CA THR A 134 -3.23 -7.83 4.88
C THR A 134 -2.50 -7.90 3.57
N LEU A 135 -1.99 -6.78 3.10
CA LEU A 135 -1.12 -6.76 1.93
C LEU A 135 0.28 -6.34 2.32
N ARG A 136 1.25 -6.97 1.68
CA ARG A 136 2.66 -6.68 1.90
C ARG A 136 3.34 -6.46 0.56
N ALA A 137 4.20 -5.46 0.53
CA ALA A 137 5.08 -5.21 -0.61
C ALA A 137 6.50 -5.12 -0.09
N MET A 138 7.39 -5.93 -0.64
CA MET A 138 8.77 -6.03 -0.18
C MET A 138 9.68 -5.69 -1.34
N PHE A 139 10.63 -4.77 -1.09
CA PHE A 139 11.55 -4.30 -2.13
C PHE A 139 12.98 -4.45 -1.65
N GLN A 140 13.86 -4.84 -2.57
CA GLN A 140 15.30 -4.76 -2.33
C GLN A 140 15.80 -3.43 -2.85
N VAL A 141 16.61 -2.75 -2.04
CA VAL A 141 17.14 -1.44 -2.37
C VAL A 141 18.65 -1.59 -2.54
N ALA A 142 19.20 -0.99 -3.59
CA ALA A 142 20.64 -1.02 -3.77
C ALA A 142 21.32 -0.29 -2.61
N VAL A 143 22.24 -0.99 -1.95
CA VAL A 143 23.04 -0.37 -0.89
C VAL A 143 24.17 0.40 -1.55
N PRO A 144 24.34 1.70 -1.23
CA PRO A 144 25.48 2.46 -1.75
C PRO A 144 26.77 1.80 -1.29
N SER A 145 27.61 1.49 -2.24
CA SER A 145 28.93 0.90 -1.94
C SER A 145 29.95 1.98 -1.55
#